data_0d820a8266499ed3a611c107c2fff058
#
_entry.id   0d820a8266499ed3a611c107c2fff058
#
_cell.length_a   1.000
_cell.length_b   1.000
_cell.length_c   1.000
_cell.angle_alpha   90.00
_cell.angle_beta   90.00
_cell.angle_gamma   90.00
#
_symmetry.space_group_name_H-M   'P 1'
#
loop_
_entity.id
_entity.type
_entity.pdbx_description
1 polymer ?
#
loop_
_entity_poly.entity_id
_entity_poly.type
_entity_poly.pdbx_seq_one_letter_code
_entity_poly.pdbx_strand_id
1 'polypeptide(L)'
;MMGVVLTACTPPSVQEKLPAAMGNATPVPSPAMVDEPAGEVISLPEQLAKVTELDHIGEIVAVRAGAVVGVGTVDQLRAGRLVTVPVDAACGDISATPASNEFVLGCPDGVYGIPTSVADAADDAGGAGDAAGEESDGGKPAELPTAEPVLLQATDQPVTAAVKTTSGMIFAGSSDREDVDVYQDGEKTTIRVEDPTDAMIAVPVSGGEDSVYRINRRTTIIQNINVADKSAGAVLRVGLGVGTITPGAQGMALATDTIGKQFGVYLTNDVIRLHQTTPTTGAPWAIAWDDKRQQVWVATTDDNKIRRYQLGSGQGEELEAYNSIENTQSLVALPDGTILAASATGTDVQVITP
;
A
#
# COMPACT_ATOMS: atom_id res chain seq x y z
N MET A 1 57.89 37.31 39.12
CA MET A 1 56.51 37.28 38.59
C MET A 1 56.49 36.23 37.53
N MET A 2 55.85 35.11 37.81
CA MET A 2 55.79 33.97 36.88
C MET A 2 54.36 33.94 36.31
N GLY A 3 54.20 34.26 35.02
CA GLY A 3 52.89 34.30 34.35
C GLY A 3 52.47 32.88 33.97
N VAL A 4 51.33 32.47 34.51
CA VAL A 4 50.64 31.20 34.10
C VAL A 4 49.79 31.47 32.85
N VAL A 5 50.18 30.86 31.74
CA VAL A 5 49.38 30.86 30.50
C VAL A 5 48.33 29.74 30.62
N LEU A 6 47.06 30.11 30.78
CA LEU A 6 45.92 29.21 30.67
C LEU A 6 45.60 28.96 29.21
N THR A 7 45.93 27.78 28.70
CA THR A 7 45.49 27.31 27.39
C THR A 7 44.02 26.83 27.51
N ALA A 8 43.10 27.58 26.94
CA ALA A 8 41.70 27.17 26.82
C ALA A 8 41.61 26.05 25.77
N CYS A 9 41.23 24.82 26.19
CA CYS A 9 40.84 23.77 25.28
C CYS A 9 39.46 24.12 24.69
N THR A 10 39.44 24.50 23.42
CA THR A 10 38.21 24.61 22.66
C THR A 10 37.70 23.18 22.37
N PRO A 11 36.51 22.81 22.78
CA PRO A 11 35.96 21.50 22.41
C PRO A 11 35.76 21.43 20.88
N PRO A 12 35.97 20.27 20.26
CA PRO A 12 35.72 20.10 18.85
C PRO A 12 34.25 20.49 18.55
N SER A 13 34.02 21.35 17.56
CA SER A 13 32.70 21.70 17.09
C SER A 13 32.00 20.40 16.65
N VAL A 14 31.04 19.95 17.42
CA VAL A 14 30.05 18.96 16.94
C VAL A 14 29.31 19.67 15.81
N GLN A 15 29.64 19.35 14.56
CA GLN A 15 28.78 19.68 13.45
C GLN A 15 27.48 18.93 13.69
N GLU A 16 26.49 19.61 14.27
CA GLU A 16 25.13 19.13 14.24
C GLU A 16 24.78 18.91 12.77
N LYS A 17 24.69 17.64 12.36
CA LYS A 17 24.03 17.29 11.09
C LYS A 17 22.64 17.92 11.16
N LEU A 18 22.37 18.87 10.30
CA LEU A 18 21.02 19.39 10.13
C LEU A 18 20.08 18.17 10.01
N PRO A 19 18.97 18.16 10.74
CA PRO A 19 18.01 17.06 10.63
C PRO A 19 17.64 16.90 9.16
N ALA A 20 17.56 15.66 8.69
CA ALA A 20 17.05 15.36 7.36
C ALA A 20 15.72 16.08 7.16
N ALA A 21 15.42 16.52 5.94
CA ALA A 21 14.15 17.15 5.62
C ALA A 21 13.02 16.22 6.12
N MET A 22 12.08 16.78 6.85
CA MET A 22 11.00 16.02 7.48
C MET A 22 9.69 16.23 6.70
N GLY A 23 8.91 15.14 6.54
CA GLY A 23 7.65 15.16 5.81
C GLY A 23 7.82 15.05 4.29
N ASN A 24 6.70 14.91 3.60
CA ASN A 24 6.61 14.77 2.13
C ASN A 24 7.57 13.71 1.56
N ALA A 25 7.62 12.55 2.19
CA ALA A 25 8.40 11.43 1.67
C ALA A 25 7.91 11.04 0.27
N THR A 26 8.85 10.77 -0.60
CA THR A 26 8.62 10.22 -1.94
C THR A 26 9.50 9.01 -2.14
N PRO A 27 9.12 8.05 -2.99
CA PRO A 27 10.00 6.92 -3.29
C PRO A 27 11.32 7.44 -3.90
N VAL A 28 12.43 6.89 -3.42
CA VAL A 28 13.73 7.21 -4.00
C VAL A 28 13.83 6.56 -5.37
N PRO A 29 14.21 7.27 -6.43
CA PRO A 29 14.39 6.66 -7.75
C PRO A 29 15.39 5.50 -7.70
N SER A 30 15.03 4.40 -8.33
CA SER A 30 15.90 3.22 -8.43
C SER A 30 17.14 3.50 -9.28
N PRO A 31 18.30 2.96 -8.89
CA PRO A 31 19.42 2.85 -9.80
C PRO A 31 19.10 1.82 -10.90
N ALA A 32 19.85 1.82 -12.00
CA ALA A 32 19.76 0.77 -12.98
C ALA A 32 20.05 -0.60 -12.33
N MET A 33 19.32 -1.64 -12.75
CA MET A 33 19.54 -2.99 -12.28
C MET A 33 20.95 -3.48 -12.67
N VAL A 34 21.64 -4.07 -11.71
CA VAL A 34 22.94 -4.71 -11.91
C VAL A 34 22.78 -6.22 -11.96
N ASP A 35 21.88 -6.76 -11.15
CA ASP A 35 21.59 -8.19 -11.01
C ASP A 35 20.17 -8.48 -11.50
N GLU A 36 19.94 -9.71 -11.93
CA GLU A 36 18.60 -10.17 -12.33
C GLU A 36 17.65 -10.17 -11.12
N PRO A 37 16.38 -9.75 -11.30
CA PRO A 37 15.35 -9.85 -10.27
C PRO A 37 15.14 -11.31 -9.83
N ALA A 38 14.85 -11.51 -8.56
CA ALA A 38 14.56 -12.84 -8.02
C ALA A 38 13.19 -13.33 -8.48
N GLY A 39 13.05 -14.65 -8.70
CA GLY A 39 11.77 -15.26 -9.08
C GLY A 39 11.41 -15.01 -10.54
N GLU A 40 10.13 -14.79 -10.82
CA GLU A 40 9.56 -14.58 -12.15
C GLU A 40 9.25 -13.11 -12.37
N VAL A 41 9.49 -12.59 -13.58
CA VAL A 41 9.05 -11.25 -13.99
C VAL A 41 8.01 -11.39 -15.09
N ILE A 42 6.84 -10.81 -14.87
CA ILE A 42 5.70 -10.80 -15.79
C ILE A 42 5.55 -9.39 -16.34
N SER A 43 5.50 -9.25 -17.66
CA SER A 43 5.19 -7.96 -18.30
C SER A 43 3.68 -7.82 -18.50
N LEU A 44 3.11 -6.79 -17.91
CA LEU A 44 1.68 -6.47 -18.06
C LEU A 44 1.38 -5.86 -19.43
N PRO A 45 0.13 -5.97 -19.91
CA PRO A 45 -0.34 -5.18 -21.04
C PRO A 45 -0.13 -3.67 -20.81
N GLU A 46 0.14 -2.91 -21.89
CA GLU A 46 0.47 -1.49 -21.82
C GLU A 46 -0.56 -0.64 -21.05
N GLN A 47 -1.84 -1.02 -21.12
CA GLN A 47 -2.93 -0.35 -20.39
C GLN A 47 -2.84 -0.51 -18.86
N LEU A 48 -2.08 -1.48 -18.38
CA LEU A 48 -1.78 -1.71 -16.96
C LEU A 48 -0.31 -1.36 -16.63
N ALA A 49 0.35 -0.57 -17.47
CA ALA A 49 1.71 -0.08 -17.21
C ALA A 49 1.73 0.95 -16.08
N LYS A 50 2.88 1.07 -15.41
CA LYS A 50 3.11 2.02 -14.31
C LYS A 50 2.18 1.77 -13.14
N VAL A 51 2.29 0.59 -12.59
CA VAL A 51 1.47 0.15 -11.45
C VAL A 51 1.76 1.02 -10.24
N THR A 52 0.77 1.76 -9.81
CA THR A 52 0.85 2.61 -8.62
C THR A 52 0.56 1.84 -7.35
N GLU A 53 -0.26 0.77 -7.45
CA GLU A 53 -0.70 0.00 -6.29
C GLU A 53 -1.08 -1.43 -6.67
N LEU A 54 -0.75 -2.35 -5.78
CA LEU A 54 -1.27 -3.71 -5.71
C LEU A 54 -2.05 -3.87 -4.41
N ASP A 55 -3.14 -4.62 -4.47
CA ASP A 55 -3.84 -5.13 -3.29
C ASP A 55 -4.39 -6.53 -3.57
N HIS A 56 -4.85 -7.26 -2.55
CA HIS A 56 -5.41 -8.59 -2.76
C HIS A 56 -6.51 -8.95 -1.77
N ILE A 57 -7.41 -9.83 -2.20
CA ILE A 57 -8.41 -10.49 -1.36
C ILE A 57 -8.36 -11.98 -1.69
N GLY A 58 -7.87 -12.78 -0.74
CA GLY A 58 -7.57 -14.16 -1.03
C GLY A 58 -6.55 -14.28 -2.16
N GLU A 59 -6.87 -15.03 -3.21
CA GLU A 59 -6.02 -15.23 -4.39
C GLU A 59 -6.28 -14.20 -5.50
N ILE A 60 -7.29 -13.33 -5.34
CA ILE A 60 -7.60 -12.29 -6.32
C ILE A 60 -6.75 -11.05 -6.03
N VAL A 61 -6.07 -10.60 -7.06
CA VAL A 61 -5.18 -9.42 -7.05
C VAL A 61 -5.86 -8.27 -7.78
N ALA A 62 -5.75 -7.07 -7.24
CA ALA A 62 -6.03 -5.82 -7.91
C ALA A 62 -4.73 -5.11 -8.28
N VAL A 63 -4.63 -4.64 -9.51
CA VAL A 63 -3.47 -3.95 -10.08
C VAL A 63 -3.90 -2.57 -10.56
N ARG A 64 -3.58 -1.51 -9.83
CA ARG A 64 -3.93 -0.14 -10.18
C ARG A 64 -2.89 0.46 -11.14
N ALA A 65 -3.34 0.94 -12.29
CA ALA A 65 -2.52 1.68 -13.26
C ALA A 65 -3.28 2.91 -13.76
N GLY A 66 -3.01 4.07 -13.17
CA GLY A 66 -3.69 5.32 -13.53
C GLY A 66 -5.23 5.21 -13.43
N ALA A 67 -5.91 5.29 -14.57
CA ALA A 67 -7.38 5.25 -14.67
C ALA A 67 -7.96 3.83 -14.87
N VAL A 68 -7.19 2.79 -14.58
CA VAL A 68 -7.62 1.39 -14.75
C VAL A 68 -7.21 0.56 -13.54
N VAL A 69 -8.07 -0.36 -13.12
CA VAL A 69 -7.75 -1.43 -12.18
C VAL A 69 -7.88 -2.76 -12.90
N GLY A 70 -6.79 -3.52 -13.01
CA GLY A 70 -6.81 -4.91 -13.46
C GLY A 70 -7.15 -5.83 -12.29
N VAL A 71 -8.09 -6.77 -12.45
CA VAL A 71 -8.49 -7.70 -11.40
C VAL A 71 -8.41 -9.13 -11.91
N GLY A 72 -7.81 -10.02 -11.13
CA GLY A 72 -7.70 -11.43 -11.47
C GLY A 72 -6.79 -12.22 -10.53
N THR A 73 -6.60 -13.49 -10.82
CA THR A 73 -5.62 -14.34 -10.14
C THR A 73 -4.20 -14.12 -10.67
N VAL A 74 -3.20 -14.64 -9.96
CA VAL A 74 -1.80 -14.62 -10.47
C VAL A 74 -1.67 -15.38 -11.79
N ASP A 75 -2.42 -16.46 -12.00
CA ASP A 75 -2.40 -17.20 -13.25
C ASP A 75 -3.05 -16.43 -14.40
N GLN A 76 -4.11 -15.69 -14.14
CA GLN A 76 -4.69 -14.77 -15.10
C GLN A 76 -3.73 -13.60 -15.42
N LEU A 77 -3.02 -13.08 -14.40
CA LEU A 77 -1.97 -12.08 -14.57
C LEU A 77 -0.83 -12.61 -15.47
N ARG A 78 -0.33 -13.82 -15.22
CA ARG A 78 0.67 -14.49 -16.08
C ARG A 78 0.21 -14.67 -17.53
N ALA A 79 -1.06 -14.98 -17.67
CA ALA A 79 -1.67 -15.16 -18.99
C ALA A 79 -2.02 -13.84 -19.70
N GLY A 80 -1.80 -12.68 -19.05
CA GLY A 80 -2.20 -11.37 -19.56
C GLY A 80 -3.71 -11.22 -19.71
N ARG A 81 -4.52 -11.86 -18.86
CA ARG A 81 -5.98 -11.96 -18.95
C ARG A 81 -6.72 -11.34 -17.76
N LEU A 82 -6.15 -10.30 -17.13
CA LEU A 82 -6.87 -9.57 -16.08
C LEU A 82 -8.13 -8.91 -16.65
N VAL A 83 -9.19 -8.85 -15.86
CA VAL A 83 -10.36 -8.04 -16.17
C VAL A 83 -10.05 -6.59 -15.84
N THR A 84 -10.29 -5.67 -16.75
CA THR A 84 -10.05 -4.24 -16.56
C THR A 84 -11.31 -3.53 -16.09
N VAL A 85 -11.15 -2.71 -15.06
CA VAL A 85 -12.21 -1.85 -14.50
C VAL A 85 -11.77 -0.41 -14.68
N PRO A 86 -12.43 0.38 -15.56
CA PRO A 86 -12.11 1.78 -15.71
C PRO A 86 -12.55 2.55 -14.46
N VAL A 87 -11.71 3.48 -14.00
CA VAL A 87 -11.97 4.35 -12.87
C VAL A 87 -11.50 5.76 -13.19
N ASP A 88 -11.94 6.76 -12.45
CA ASP A 88 -11.40 8.11 -12.62
C ASP A 88 -9.91 8.15 -12.19
N ALA A 89 -9.07 8.82 -12.95
CA ALA A 89 -7.65 8.99 -12.63
C ALA A 89 -7.41 9.74 -11.31
N ALA A 90 -8.38 10.53 -10.87
CA ALA A 90 -8.35 11.26 -9.60
C ALA A 90 -8.85 10.42 -8.40
N CYS A 91 -9.32 9.17 -8.62
CA CYS A 91 -9.58 8.26 -7.52
C CYS A 91 -8.29 7.96 -6.75
N GLY A 92 -8.40 7.78 -5.44
CA GLY A 92 -7.29 7.47 -4.56
C GLY A 92 -6.88 6.00 -4.57
N ASP A 93 -6.17 5.61 -3.51
CA ASP A 93 -5.63 4.26 -3.33
C ASP A 93 -6.76 3.22 -3.18
N ILE A 94 -6.46 1.98 -3.55
CA ILE A 94 -7.34 0.83 -3.35
C ILE A 94 -7.22 0.36 -1.90
N SER A 95 -8.32 -0.13 -1.33
CA SER A 95 -8.34 -0.78 -0.04
C SER A 95 -9.12 -2.09 -0.12
N ALA A 96 -8.49 -3.18 0.23
CA ALA A 96 -9.16 -4.49 0.30
C ALA A 96 -10.15 -4.53 1.46
N THR A 97 -11.36 -5.05 1.18
CA THR A 97 -12.36 -5.38 2.21
C THR A 97 -12.71 -6.87 2.13
N PRO A 98 -11.91 -7.75 2.77
CA PRO A 98 -12.08 -9.19 2.66
C PRO A 98 -13.49 -9.68 3.07
N ALA A 99 -14.11 -9.03 4.06
CA ALA A 99 -15.44 -9.41 4.56
C ALA A 99 -16.56 -9.31 3.51
N SER A 100 -16.44 -8.39 2.53
CA SER A 100 -17.40 -8.22 1.44
C SER A 100 -16.86 -8.65 0.07
N ASN A 101 -15.65 -9.21 0.02
CA ASN A 101 -14.98 -9.62 -1.23
C ASN A 101 -14.96 -8.49 -2.27
N GLU A 102 -14.58 -7.28 -1.86
CA GLU A 102 -14.50 -6.12 -2.74
C GLU A 102 -13.29 -5.24 -2.42
N PHE A 103 -12.72 -4.65 -3.46
CA PHE A 103 -11.76 -3.57 -3.36
C PHE A 103 -12.51 -2.25 -3.36
N VAL A 104 -12.17 -1.34 -2.46
CA VAL A 104 -12.82 -0.05 -2.29
C VAL A 104 -11.86 1.07 -2.65
N LEU A 105 -12.36 2.10 -3.32
CA LEU A 105 -11.59 3.30 -3.65
C LEU A 105 -12.44 4.56 -3.54
N GLY A 106 -11.83 5.64 -3.07
CA GLY A 106 -12.45 6.97 -3.02
C GLY A 106 -12.24 7.71 -4.32
N CYS A 107 -13.30 8.30 -4.87
CA CYS A 107 -13.28 9.02 -6.14
C CYS A 107 -13.89 10.43 -5.98
N PRO A 108 -13.79 11.31 -6.99
CA PRO A 108 -14.30 12.69 -6.89
C PRO A 108 -15.78 12.82 -6.54
N ASP A 109 -16.61 11.85 -6.90
CA ASP A 109 -18.05 11.87 -6.74
C ASP A 109 -18.60 10.81 -5.78
N GLY A 110 -17.71 9.96 -5.19
CA GLY A 110 -18.15 8.94 -4.26
C GLY A 110 -17.11 7.90 -3.90
N VAL A 111 -17.57 6.89 -3.18
CA VAL A 111 -16.80 5.69 -2.85
C VAL A 111 -17.32 4.55 -3.71
N TYR A 112 -16.41 3.87 -4.40
CA TYR A 112 -16.72 2.78 -5.32
C TYR A 112 -16.16 1.47 -4.81
N GLY A 113 -16.82 0.37 -5.15
CA GLY A 113 -16.42 -1.00 -4.91
C GLY A 113 -16.15 -1.73 -6.22
N ILE A 114 -15.15 -2.59 -6.23
CA ILE A 114 -14.85 -3.53 -7.30
C ILE A 114 -14.95 -4.94 -6.70
N PRO A 115 -16.04 -5.69 -6.96
CA PRO A 115 -16.19 -7.05 -6.46
C PRO A 115 -15.11 -7.98 -7.00
N THR A 116 -14.58 -8.87 -6.18
CA THR A 116 -13.60 -9.87 -6.65
C THR A 116 -14.14 -10.80 -7.74
N SER A 117 -15.46 -11.00 -7.77
CA SER A 117 -16.14 -11.83 -8.79
C SER A 117 -16.04 -11.30 -10.22
N VAL A 118 -15.59 -10.04 -10.42
CA VAL A 118 -15.30 -9.55 -11.78
C VAL A 118 -14.20 -10.38 -12.46
N ALA A 119 -13.29 -10.97 -11.67
CA ALA A 119 -12.23 -11.85 -12.18
C ALA A 119 -12.75 -13.08 -12.93
N ASP A 120 -13.96 -13.54 -12.64
CA ASP A 120 -14.59 -14.72 -13.30
C ASP A 120 -14.81 -14.47 -14.80
N ALA A 121 -14.99 -13.22 -15.22
CA ALA A 121 -15.16 -12.87 -16.63
C ALA A 121 -13.92 -13.14 -17.51
N ALA A 122 -12.75 -13.26 -16.90
CA ALA A 122 -11.52 -13.62 -17.62
C ALA A 122 -11.52 -15.10 -18.08
N ASP A 123 -12.18 -15.98 -17.35
CA ASP A 123 -12.25 -17.41 -17.65
C ASP A 123 -13.30 -17.67 -18.76
N ASP A 124 -14.39 -16.92 -18.76
CA ASP A 124 -15.42 -16.99 -19.82
C ASP A 124 -14.86 -16.58 -21.20
N ALA A 125 -13.96 -15.60 -21.22
CA ALA A 125 -13.30 -15.14 -22.44
C ALA A 125 -12.25 -16.15 -22.99
N GLY A 126 -11.63 -16.95 -22.11
CA GLY A 126 -10.66 -17.99 -22.48
C GLY A 126 -11.25 -19.27 -23.06
N GLY A 127 -12.52 -19.57 -22.74
CA GLY A 127 -13.21 -20.78 -23.21
C GLY A 127 -13.59 -20.81 -24.68
N ALA A 128 -13.48 -19.71 -25.41
CA ALA A 128 -13.81 -19.62 -26.84
C ALA A 128 -12.63 -19.96 -27.79
N GLY A 129 -11.45 -20.28 -27.29
CA GLY A 129 -10.19 -20.39 -28.06
C GLY A 129 -9.62 -21.80 -28.29
N ASP A 130 -10.20 -22.87 -27.77
CA ASP A 130 -9.68 -24.25 -27.93
C ASP A 130 -10.24 -25.01 -29.14
N ALA A 131 -10.58 -24.32 -30.22
CA ALA A 131 -10.90 -24.97 -31.52
C ALA A 131 -9.75 -24.70 -32.50
N ALA A 132 -8.82 -25.65 -32.54
CA ALA A 132 -7.92 -26.03 -33.65
C ALA A 132 -7.57 -24.96 -34.72
N GLY A 133 -6.29 -24.51 -34.65
CA GLY A 133 -5.44 -24.37 -35.83
C GLY A 133 -5.92 -23.44 -36.95
N GLU A 134 -5.80 -22.12 -36.78
CA GLU A 134 -5.57 -21.23 -37.92
C GLU A 134 -4.43 -20.25 -37.55
N GLU A 135 -3.40 -20.21 -38.42
CA GLU A 135 -2.33 -19.21 -38.34
C GLU A 135 -2.96 -17.81 -38.43
N SER A 136 -2.89 -17.03 -37.34
CA SER A 136 -3.40 -15.66 -37.33
C SER A 136 -2.46 -14.71 -38.04
N ASP A 137 -2.87 -14.22 -39.17
CA ASP A 137 -2.42 -13.01 -39.82
C ASP A 137 -2.50 -11.82 -38.82
N GLY A 138 -1.38 -11.13 -38.58
CA GLY A 138 -1.19 -9.83 -37.93
C GLY A 138 -2.30 -9.27 -37.00
N GLY A 139 -2.75 -10.02 -36.00
CA GLY A 139 -3.90 -9.67 -35.18
C GLY A 139 -3.61 -8.56 -34.15
N LYS A 140 -4.51 -7.57 -34.10
CA LYS A 140 -4.68 -6.61 -33.01
C LYS A 140 -4.58 -7.33 -31.65
N PRO A 141 -3.86 -6.80 -30.65
CA PRO A 141 -3.83 -7.39 -29.30
C PRO A 141 -5.28 -7.66 -28.83
N ALA A 142 -5.51 -8.82 -28.26
CA ALA A 142 -6.82 -9.17 -27.71
C ALA A 142 -7.24 -8.10 -26.69
N GLU A 143 -8.44 -7.56 -26.86
CA GLU A 143 -9.00 -6.58 -25.94
C GLU A 143 -9.33 -7.30 -24.63
N LEU A 144 -8.82 -6.79 -23.48
CA LEU A 144 -9.10 -7.38 -22.18
C LEU A 144 -10.58 -7.25 -21.84
N PRO A 145 -11.16 -8.24 -21.13
CA PRO A 145 -12.53 -8.12 -20.64
C PRO A 145 -12.64 -6.91 -19.69
N THR A 146 -13.79 -6.24 -19.74
CA THR A 146 -14.04 -5.01 -18.99
C THR A 146 -15.26 -5.18 -18.10
N ALA A 147 -15.17 -4.67 -16.86
CA ALA A 147 -16.27 -4.56 -15.91
C ALA A 147 -16.38 -3.12 -15.38
N GLU A 148 -17.51 -2.78 -14.77
CA GLU A 148 -17.74 -1.46 -14.22
C GLU A 148 -17.62 -1.49 -12.69
N PRO A 149 -17.08 -0.44 -12.05
CA PRO A 149 -17.09 -0.33 -10.59
C PRO A 149 -18.51 -0.03 -10.10
N VAL A 150 -18.82 -0.44 -8.88
CA VAL A 150 -20.12 -0.24 -8.24
C VAL A 150 -20.06 0.96 -7.32
N LEU A 151 -20.95 1.95 -7.49
CA LEU A 151 -21.06 3.06 -6.53
C LEU A 151 -21.62 2.53 -5.20
N LEU A 152 -20.81 2.57 -4.16
CA LEU A 152 -21.19 2.18 -2.79
C LEU A 152 -21.82 3.35 -2.04
N GLN A 153 -21.24 4.54 -2.18
CA GLN A 153 -21.66 5.75 -1.50
C GLN A 153 -21.38 7.00 -2.34
N ALA A 154 -22.40 7.74 -2.70
CA ALA A 154 -22.21 9.08 -3.29
C ALA A 154 -21.75 10.08 -2.21
N THR A 155 -20.85 11.00 -2.56
CA THR A 155 -20.33 12.01 -1.62
C THR A 155 -20.48 13.42 -2.19
N ASP A 156 -20.65 14.40 -1.28
CA ASP A 156 -20.77 15.82 -1.64
C ASP A 156 -19.41 16.49 -1.88
N GLN A 157 -18.33 15.82 -1.49
CA GLN A 157 -16.96 16.31 -1.58
C GLN A 157 -16.06 15.22 -2.15
N PRO A 158 -14.99 15.57 -2.87
CA PRO A 158 -14.03 14.60 -3.40
C PRO A 158 -13.40 13.74 -2.30
N VAL A 159 -13.27 12.47 -2.58
CA VAL A 159 -12.63 11.45 -1.74
C VAL A 159 -11.40 10.92 -2.43
N THR A 160 -10.26 10.89 -1.73
CA THR A 160 -9.00 10.33 -2.23
C THR A 160 -8.45 9.20 -1.34
N ALA A 161 -9.13 8.90 -0.23
CA ALA A 161 -8.79 7.77 0.64
C ALA A 161 -10.09 7.22 1.23
N ALA A 162 -10.41 5.97 0.94
CA ALA A 162 -11.63 5.33 1.44
C ALA A 162 -11.35 3.91 1.91
N VAL A 163 -12.03 3.51 2.97
CA VAL A 163 -12.03 2.12 3.46
C VAL A 163 -13.44 1.72 3.85
N LYS A 164 -13.70 0.42 3.78
CA LYS A 164 -14.92 -0.18 4.30
C LYS A 164 -14.56 -1.22 5.35
N THR A 165 -15.18 -1.14 6.52
CA THR A 165 -14.94 -2.07 7.62
C THR A 165 -15.71 -3.38 7.44
N THR A 166 -15.35 -4.39 8.22
CA THR A 166 -16.08 -5.67 8.29
C THR A 166 -17.55 -5.48 8.67
N SER A 167 -17.88 -4.46 9.48
CA SER A 167 -19.27 -4.11 9.84
C SER A 167 -20.02 -3.34 8.74
N GLY A 168 -19.36 -3.01 7.62
CA GLY A 168 -19.95 -2.32 6.49
C GLY A 168 -19.90 -0.79 6.57
N MET A 169 -19.31 -0.20 7.61
CA MET A 169 -19.09 1.26 7.66
C MET A 169 -18.08 1.70 6.62
N ILE A 170 -18.37 2.79 5.93
CA ILE A 170 -17.48 3.43 4.95
C ILE A 170 -16.88 4.68 5.57
N PHE A 171 -15.55 4.76 5.55
CA PHE A 171 -14.78 5.94 5.94
C PHE A 171 -14.21 6.58 4.69
N ALA A 172 -14.45 7.88 4.51
CA ALA A 172 -14.09 8.64 3.31
C ALA A 172 -13.33 9.92 3.69
N GLY A 173 -12.04 9.96 3.40
CA GLY A 173 -11.12 11.07 3.62
C GLY A 173 -10.62 11.67 2.31
N SER A 174 -9.89 12.77 2.41
CA SER A 174 -9.28 13.44 1.27
C SER A 174 -7.94 14.06 1.64
N SER A 175 -7.02 14.14 0.67
CA SER A 175 -5.74 14.85 0.79
C SER A 175 -5.91 16.37 0.86
N ASP A 176 -7.12 16.91 0.64
CA ASP A 176 -7.39 18.35 0.57
C ASP A 176 -8.18 18.88 1.77
N ARG A 177 -8.68 18.01 2.66
CA ARG A 177 -9.53 18.43 3.80
C ARG A 177 -9.18 17.68 5.09
N GLU A 178 -9.36 18.35 6.24
CA GLU A 178 -9.04 17.86 7.58
C GLU A 178 -10.27 17.24 8.25
N ASP A 179 -10.98 16.40 7.53
CA ASP A 179 -12.09 15.61 8.06
C ASP A 179 -12.21 14.25 7.34
N VAL A 180 -12.88 13.33 8.00
CA VAL A 180 -13.25 12.02 7.48
C VAL A 180 -14.76 11.87 7.66
N ASP A 181 -15.46 11.62 6.56
CA ASP A 181 -16.88 11.29 6.60
C ASP A 181 -17.06 9.79 6.84
N VAL A 182 -17.96 9.44 7.73
CA VAL A 182 -18.34 8.06 8.06
C VAL A 182 -19.77 7.83 7.67
N TYR A 183 -20.00 6.83 6.84
CA TYR A 183 -21.34 6.44 6.38
C TYR A 183 -21.71 5.08 6.96
N GLN A 184 -22.87 5.01 7.58
CA GLN A 184 -23.44 3.78 8.14
C GLN A 184 -24.98 3.86 8.08
N ASP A 185 -25.63 2.85 7.55
CA ASP A 185 -27.10 2.72 7.48
C ASP A 185 -27.81 3.94 6.87
N GLY A 186 -27.15 4.62 5.91
CA GLY A 186 -27.64 5.83 5.25
C GLY A 186 -27.43 7.13 6.05
N GLU A 187 -26.84 7.06 7.24
CA GLU A 187 -26.45 8.21 8.03
C GLU A 187 -24.99 8.61 7.76
N LYS A 188 -24.74 9.93 7.77
CA LYS A 188 -23.40 10.52 7.65
C LYS A 188 -22.98 11.16 8.97
N THR A 189 -21.79 10.84 9.44
CA THR A 189 -21.10 11.52 10.55
C THR A 189 -19.77 12.06 10.03
N THR A 190 -19.44 13.31 10.30
CA THR A 190 -18.16 13.90 9.93
C THR A 190 -17.24 13.99 11.14
N ILE A 191 -16.04 13.44 11.02
CA ILE A 191 -15.00 13.43 12.05
C ILE A 191 -13.94 14.47 11.68
N ARG A 192 -13.68 15.44 12.55
CA ARG A 192 -12.53 16.33 12.38
C ARG A 192 -11.26 15.59 12.74
N VAL A 193 -10.25 15.64 11.86
CA VAL A 193 -8.94 15.00 12.04
C VAL A 193 -7.81 16.03 12.06
N GLU A 194 -6.61 15.64 12.50
CA GLU A 194 -5.49 16.57 12.71
C GLU A 194 -5.02 17.25 11.42
N ASP A 195 -4.89 16.48 10.34
CA ASP A 195 -4.39 16.91 9.02
C ASP A 195 -5.22 16.21 7.92
N PRO A 196 -5.13 16.62 6.64
CA PRO A 196 -5.69 15.88 5.53
C PRO A 196 -5.27 14.40 5.48
N THR A 197 -6.03 13.58 4.77
CA THR A 197 -5.82 12.12 4.70
C THR A 197 -5.22 11.73 3.36
N ASP A 198 -3.95 11.30 3.35
CA ASP A 198 -3.27 10.86 2.12
C ASP A 198 -3.49 9.37 1.80
N ALA A 199 -3.63 8.54 2.81
CA ALA A 199 -4.01 7.12 2.69
C ALA A 199 -4.72 6.65 3.96
N MET A 200 -5.54 5.62 3.83
CA MET A 200 -6.32 5.02 4.92
C MET A 200 -6.38 3.51 4.75
N ILE A 201 -6.32 2.78 5.86
CA ILE A 201 -6.49 1.33 5.89
C ILE A 201 -7.49 0.93 6.97
N ALA A 202 -8.22 -0.14 6.74
CA ALA A 202 -9.02 -0.85 7.74
C ALA A 202 -8.40 -2.22 7.98
N VAL A 203 -8.13 -2.55 9.23
CA VAL A 203 -7.50 -3.81 9.63
C VAL A 203 -8.47 -4.61 10.47
N PRO A 204 -8.95 -5.77 9.98
CA PRO A 204 -9.88 -6.60 10.71
C PRO A 204 -9.33 -7.07 12.07
N VAL A 205 -10.22 -7.13 13.07
CA VAL A 205 -9.95 -7.67 14.40
C VAL A 205 -10.96 -8.77 14.69
N SER A 206 -10.48 -9.98 14.96
CA SER A 206 -11.36 -11.12 15.26
C SER A 206 -12.20 -10.87 16.51
N GLY A 207 -13.53 -10.86 16.32
CA GLY A 207 -14.48 -10.66 17.41
C GLY A 207 -14.56 -9.24 17.96
N GLY A 208 -14.00 -8.25 17.26
CA GLY A 208 -14.03 -6.84 17.62
C GLY A 208 -14.33 -5.94 16.41
N GLU A 209 -14.31 -4.64 16.66
CA GLU A 209 -14.34 -3.63 15.60
C GLU A 209 -13.00 -3.56 14.87
N ASP A 210 -13.04 -3.30 13.56
CA ASP A 210 -11.82 -3.09 12.79
C ASP A 210 -11.03 -1.90 13.31
N SER A 211 -9.71 -1.98 13.18
CA SER A 211 -8.84 -0.83 13.44
C SER A 211 -8.68 -0.02 12.17
N VAL A 212 -9.11 1.25 12.19
CA VAL A 212 -8.96 2.18 11.06
C VAL A 212 -7.82 3.14 11.33
N TYR A 213 -6.88 3.21 10.38
CA TYR A 213 -5.73 4.10 10.43
C TYR A 213 -5.68 4.98 9.19
N ARG A 214 -5.19 6.19 9.37
CA ARG A 214 -4.90 7.13 8.30
C ARG A 214 -3.52 7.75 8.47
N ILE A 215 -2.91 8.21 7.37
CA ILE A 215 -1.65 8.96 7.39
C ILE A 215 -1.78 10.31 6.72
N ASN A 216 -0.88 11.23 7.12
CA ASN A 216 -0.56 12.43 6.37
C ASN A 216 0.95 12.48 6.12
N ARG A 217 1.36 12.52 4.83
CA ARG A 217 2.77 12.49 4.42
C ARG A 217 3.49 13.81 4.70
N ARG A 218 2.77 14.94 4.63
CA ARG A 218 3.33 16.27 4.87
C ARG A 218 3.79 16.44 6.32
N THR A 219 3.00 16.01 7.28
CA THR A 219 3.29 16.11 8.72
C THR A 219 3.88 14.83 9.31
N THR A 220 4.00 13.78 8.48
CA THR A 220 4.54 12.46 8.85
C THR A 220 3.85 11.85 10.07
N ILE A 221 2.55 11.81 10.05
CA ILE A 221 1.72 11.26 11.14
C ILE A 221 0.95 10.02 10.70
N ILE A 222 0.64 9.18 11.70
CA ILE A 222 -0.38 8.14 11.66
C ILE A 222 -1.40 8.44 12.76
N GLN A 223 -2.67 8.31 12.45
CA GLN A 223 -3.78 8.52 13.38
C GLN A 223 -4.76 7.36 13.28
N ASN A 224 -5.24 6.83 14.39
CA ASN A 224 -6.38 5.92 14.38
C ASN A 224 -7.70 6.69 14.39
N ILE A 225 -8.74 6.08 13.82
CA ILE A 225 -10.12 6.48 13.98
C ILE A 225 -10.80 5.50 14.94
N ASN A 226 -11.46 6.00 15.97
CA ASN A 226 -12.27 5.18 16.88
C ASN A 226 -13.57 4.84 16.18
N VAL A 227 -13.66 3.61 15.67
CA VAL A 227 -14.77 3.15 14.82
C VAL A 227 -16.11 3.18 15.59
N ALA A 228 -16.12 2.64 16.82
CA ALA A 228 -17.34 2.58 17.65
C ALA A 228 -17.89 3.95 17.99
N ASP A 229 -17.04 4.92 18.33
CA ASP A 229 -17.43 6.26 18.76
C ASP A 229 -17.50 7.25 17.59
N LYS A 230 -17.11 6.84 16.39
CA LYS A 230 -16.97 7.71 15.20
C LYS A 230 -16.25 9.01 15.54
N SER A 231 -15.06 8.87 16.12
CA SER A 231 -14.26 9.99 16.60
C SER A 231 -12.79 9.84 16.22
N ALA A 232 -12.07 10.97 16.12
CA ALA A 232 -10.65 10.97 15.91
C ALA A 232 -9.91 10.39 17.13
N GLY A 233 -9.04 9.43 16.90
CA GLY A 233 -8.16 8.87 17.91
C GLY A 233 -6.86 9.69 18.08
N ALA A 234 -5.90 9.11 18.79
CA ALA A 234 -4.61 9.75 19.02
C ALA A 234 -3.75 9.78 17.74
N VAL A 235 -2.83 10.72 17.71
CA VAL A 235 -1.86 10.92 16.62
C VAL A 235 -0.48 10.53 17.07
N LEU A 236 0.24 9.79 16.25
CA LEU A 236 1.66 9.49 16.43
C LEU A 236 2.47 9.95 15.21
N ARG A 237 3.72 10.28 15.43
CA ARG A 237 4.67 10.56 14.37
C ARG A 237 5.25 9.25 13.81
N VAL A 238 5.33 9.17 12.46
CA VAL A 238 6.03 8.09 11.76
C VAL A 238 7.41 8.60 11.34
N GLY A 239 8.35 8.58 12.26
CA GLY A 239 9.73 8.98 12.01
C GLY A 239 9.91 10.34 11.35
N LEU A 240 10.70 10.37 10.28
CA LEU A 240 11.04 11.58 9.52
C LEU A 240 10.17 11.76 8.27
N GLY A 241 9.62 10.70 7.71
CA GLY A 241 8.82 10.80 6.49
C GLY A 241 8.05 9.53 6.18
N VAL A 242 6.75 9.50 6.55
CA VAL A 242 5.89 8.37 6.24
C VAL A 242 5.72 8.23 4.73
N GLY A 243 6.00 7.04 4.20
CA GLY A 243 5.77 6.67 2.82
C GLY A 243 4.39 6.04 2.62
N THR A 244 4.27 4.77 2.97
CA THR A 244 3.04 3.98 2.82
C THR A 244 2.63 3.34 4.14
N ILE A 245 1.35 2.94 4.21
CA ILE A 245 0.81 2.09 5.27
C ILE A 245 0.17 0.86 4.65
N THR A 246 0.20 -0.27 5.38
CA THR A 246 -0.49 -1.50 4.97
C THR A 246 -1.10 -2.22 6.18
N PRO A 247 -2.18 -2.96 5.98
CA PRO A 247 -2.73 -3.83 7.01
C PRO A 247 -1.74 -4.92 7.40
N GLY A 248 -1.69 -5.24 8.70
CA GLY A 248 -1.08 -6.45 9.24
C GLY A 248 -2.14 -7.36 9.86
N ALA A 249 -1.74 -8.22 10.80
CA ALA A 249 -2.66 -9.11 11.48
C ALA A 249 -3.37 -8.40 12.66
N GLN A 250 -4.63 -8.75 12.90
CA GLN A 250 -5.37 -8.44 14.14
C GLN A 250 -5.29 -6.96 14.59
N GLY A 251 -5.67 -6.05 13.71
CA GLY A 251 -5.67 -4.62 14.02
C GLY A 251 -4.29 -3.96 13.93
N MET A 252 -3.25 -4.68 13.50
CA MET A 252 -1.90 -4.14 13.33
C MET A 252 -1.79 -3.33 12.04
N ALA A 253 -1.16 -2.16 12.09
CA ALA A 253 -0.75 -1.40 10.92
C ALA A 253 0.78 -1.38 10.81
N LEU A 254 1.29 -1.49 9.60
CA LEU A 254 2.69 -1.31 9.25
C LEU A 254 2.84 0.01 8.49
N ALA A 255 3.85 0.80 8.81
CA ALA A 255 4.12 2.06 8.11
C ALA A 255 5.61 2.21 7.81
N THR A 256 5.95 2.62 6.58
CA THR A 256 7.33 2.93 6.21
C THR A 256 7.69 4.35 6.60
N ASP A 257 8.89 4.55 7.11
CA ASP A 257 9.57 5.83 7.28
C ASP A 257 10.71 5.89 6.26
N THR A 258 10.40 6.35 5.06
CA THR A 258 11.33 6.36 3.93
C THR A 258 12.56 7.21 4.19
N ILE A 259 12.37 8.40 4.80
CA ILE A 259 13.47 9.33 5.11
C ILE A 259 14.31 8.80 6.28
N GLY A 260 13.67 8.23 7.30
CA GLY A 260 14.33 7.66 8.48
C GLY A 260 14.95 6.29 8.24
N LYS A 261 14.71 5.67 7.06
CA LYS A 261 15.17 4.32 6.69
C LYS A 261 14.80 3.27 7.73
N GLN A 262 13.51 3.19 8.03
CA GLN A 262 12.93 2.21 8.95
C GLN A 262 11.46 1.96 8.62
N PHE A 263 10.86 0.96 9.23
CA PHE A 263 9.42 0.82 9.31
C PHE A 263 8.95 0.70 10.76
N GLY A 264 7.69 1.09 11.00
CA GLY A 264 7.04 1.00 12.29
C GLY A 264 5.88 0.02 12.29
N VAL A 265 5.69 -0.66 13.43
CA VAL A 265 4.53 -1.51 13.73
C VAL A 265 3.65 -0.78 14.73
N TYR A 266 2.40 -0.55 14.37
CA TYR A 266 1.43 0.17 15.17
C TYR A 266 0.27 -0.75 15.55
N LEU A 267 -0.19 -0.63 16.78
CA LEU A 267 -1.32 -1.39 17.31
C LEU A 267 -2.31 -0.42 17.96
N THR A 268 -3.59 -0.73 17.89
CA THR A 268 -4.62 -0.05 18.67
C THR A 268 -5.50 -1.06 19.38
N ASN A 269 -5.53 -1.02 20.72
CA ASN A 269 -6.49 -1.75 21.54
C ASN A 269 -7.51 -0.78 22.17
N ASP A 270 -7.12 0.46 22.40
CA ASP A 270 -7.90 1.62 22.83
C ASP A 270 -7.31 2.89 22.21
N VAL A 271 -5.99 3.02 22.27
CA VAL A 271 -5.21 4.14 21.75
C VAL A 271 -4.08 3.58 20.91
N ILE A 272 -3.82 4.21 19.77
CA ILE A 272 -2.70 3.83 18.91
C ILE A 272 -1.37 3.88 19.67
N ARG A 273 -0.56 2.86 19.50
CA ARG A 273 0.78 2.73 20.10
C ARG A 273 1.77 2.27 19.04
N LEU A 274 2.93 2.88 19.04
CA LEU A 274 4.09 2.34 18.35
C LEU A 274 4.59 1.13 19.15
N HIS A 275 4.48 -0.07 18.56
CA HIS A 275 4.92 -1.32 19.17
C HIS A 275 6.43 -1.50 19.01
N GLN A 276 6.94 -1.32 17.78
CA GLN A 276 8.37 -1.38 17.49
C GLN A 276 8.72 -0.61 16.22
N THR A 277 10.00 -0.28 16.08
CA THR A 277 10.61 0.20 14.84
C THR A 277 11.73 -0.74 14.42
N THR A 278 11.88 -0.93 13.10
CA THR A 278 12.93 -1.77 12.52
C THR A 278 13.66 -0.96 11.46
N PRO A 279 14.96 -0.68 11.63
CA PRO A 279 15.79 -0.05 10.62
C PRO A 279 15.88 -0.91 9.36
N THR A 280 15.98 -0.26 8.21
CA THR A 280 16.19 -0.88 6.90
C THR A 280 17.51 -0.42 6.31
N THR A 281 18.16 -1.28 5.54
CA THR A 281 19.43 -0.95 4.88
C THR A 281 19.23 0.12 3.80
N GLY A 282 18.10 0.08 3.06
CA GLY A 282 17.71 1.07 2.05
C GLY A 282 16.55 1.96 2.51
N ALA A 283 16.09 2.84 1.61
CA ALA A 283 14.93 3.69 1.82
C ALA A 283 13.63 2.89 1.54
N PRO A 284 12.85 2.50 2.56
CA PRO A 284 11.67 1.68 2.39
C PRO A 284 10.55 2.51 1.76
N TRP A 285 9.85 1.93 0.78
CA TRP A 285 8.64 2.52 0.24
C TRP A 285 7.45 1.58 0.37
N ALA A 286 7.42 0.46 -0.36
CA ALA A 286 6.36 -0.52 -0.24
C ALA A 286 6.62 -1.48 0.93
N ILE A 287 5.54 -1.89 1.59
CA ILE A 287 5.59 -2.81 2.73
C ILE A 287 4.36 -3.73 2.67
N ALA A 288 4.54 -5.01 3.01
CA ALA A 288 3.47 -5.99 3.05
C ALA A 288 3.61 -6.90 4.28
N TRP A 289 2.48 -7.40 4.77
CA TRP A 289 2.40 -8.42 5.80
C TRP A 289 2.16 -9.79 5.17
N ASP A 290 3.05 -10.74 5.45
CA ASP A 290 2.91 -12.15 5.08
C ASP A 290 2.25 -12.90 6.26
N ASP A 291 0.95 -13.11 6.14
CA ASP A 291 0.18 -13.78 7.20
C ASP A 291 0.55 -15.26 7.34
N LYS A 292 0.96 -15.91 6.26
CA LYS A 292 1.40 -17.32 6.29
C LYS A 292 2.66 -17.52 7.11
N ARG A 293 3.65 -16.61 6.98
CA ARG A 293 4.94 -16.71 7.68
C ARG A 293 5.00 -15.83 8.92
N GLN A 294 4.03 -14.96 9.14
CA GLN A 294 4.02 -13.93 10.20
C GLN A 294 5.27 -13.02 10.08
N GLN A 295 5.52 -12.51 8.88
CA GLN A 295 6.71 -11.76 8.51
C GLN A 295 6.35 -10.48 7.76
N VAL A 296 7.28 -9.52 7.76
CA VAL A 296 7.15 -8.27 7.04
C VAL A 296 8.07 -8.30 5.82
N TRP A 297 7.54 -7.89 4.68
CA TRP A 297 8.28 -7.68 3.44
C TRP A 297 8.36 -6.20 3.13
N VAL A 298 9.53 -5.71 2.75
CA VAL A 298 9.78 -4.30 2.49
C VAL A 298 10.56 -4.13 1.20
N ALA A 299 10.05 -3.33 0.28
CA ALA A 299 10.79 -2.91 -0.91
C ALA A 299 11.53 -1.60 -0.65
N THR A 300 12.83 -1.60 -0.95
CA THR A 300 13.70 -0.42 -0.88
C THR A 300 14.13 -0.07 -2.29
N THR A 301 13.68 1.10 -2.78
CA THR A 301 13.87 1.49 -4.17
C THR A 301 15.28 2.00 -4.47
N ASP A 302 15.98 2.55 -3.47
CA ASP A 302 17.34 3.12 -3.63
C ASP A 302 18.45 2.07 -3.86
N ASP A 303 18.12 0.77 -3.71
CA ASP A 303 19.06 -0.33 -3.94
C ASP A 303 18.45 -1.54 -4.67
N ASN A 304 17.23 -1.43 -5.18
CA ASN A 304 16.49 -2.49 -5.88
C ASN A 304 16.45 -3.79 -5.09
N LYS A 305 15.95 -3.73 -3.83
CA LYS A 305 15.82 -4.91 -2.98
C LYS A 305 14.41 -5.03 -2.39
N ILE A 306 13.99 -6.28 -2.23
CA ILE A 306 12.86 -6.67 -1.39
C ILE A 306 13.43 -7.47 -0.24
N ARG A 307 13.17 -7.03 1.00
CA ARG A 307 13.72 -7.61 2.23
C ARG A 307 12.64 -8.22 3.07
N ARG A 308 12.95 -9.34 3.66
CA ARG A 308 12.08 -10.08 4.58
C ARG A 308 12.58 -9.93 6.00
N TYR A 309 11.65 -9.59 6.91
CA TYR A 309 11.94 -9.36 8.33
C TYR A 309 11.08 -10.24 9.22
N GLN A 310 11.70 -10.80 10.26
CA GLN A 310 10.98 -11.42 11.38
C GLN A 310 10.75 -10.36 12.46
N LEU A 311 9.48 -10.20 12.85
CA LEU A 311 9.16 -9.38 14.03
C LEU A 311 9.46 -10.16 15.28
N GLY A 312 10.18 -9.54 16.23
CA GLY A 312 10.55 -10.11 17.52
C GLY A 312 10.01 -9.29 18.68
N SER A 313 10.49 -9.58 19.89
CA SER A 313 10.13 -8.84 21.11
C SER A 313 10.82 -7.47 21.26
N GLY A 314 11.63 -7.10 20.27
CA GLY A 314 12.36 -5.84 20.24
C GLY A 314 12.40 -5.28 18.83
N GLN A 315 13.58 -5.11 18.27
CA GLN A 315 13.78 -4.70 16.88
C GLN A 315 13.59 -5.91 15.95
N GLY A 316 12.98 -5.72 14.78
CA GLY A 316 12.87 -6.77 13.76
C GLY A 316 14.23 -7.18 13.21
N GLU A 317 14.36 -8.44 12.82
CA GLU A 317 15.57 -9.04 12.25
C GLU A 317 15.40 -9.21 10.73
N GLU A 318 16.34 -8.67 9.93
CA GLU A 318 16.40 -8.93 8.49
C GLU A 318 16.84 -10.37 8.27
N LEU A 319 15.99 -11.16 7.59
CA LEU A 319 16.25 -12.57 7.31
C LEU A 319 16.94 -12.75 5.97
N GLU A 320 16.46 -12.07 4.94
CA GLU A 320 16.86 -12.26 3.56
C GLU A 320 16.56 -11.04 2.71
N ALA A 321 17.35 -10.83 1.66
CA ALA A 321 17.16 -9.77 0.67
C ALA A 321 17.18 -10.37 -0.75
N TYR A 322 16.16 -10.04 -1.52
CA TYR A 322 15.95 -10.45 -2.90
C TYR A 322 16.22 -9.27 -3.84
N ASN A 323 16.78 -9.53 -5.03
CA ASN A 323 16.85 -8.51 -6.07
C ASN A 323 15.44 -8.18 -6.57
N SER A 324 15.13 -6.92 -6.71
CA SER A 324 13.84 -6.46 -7.25
C SER A 324 13.96 -5.86 -8.63
N ILE A 325 12.83 -5.76 -9.32
CA ILE A 325 12.67 -4.89 -10.48
C ILE A 325 12.85 -3.43 -10.07
N GLU A 326 13.15 -2.55 -11.04
CA GLU A 326 13.32 -1.12 -10.79
C GLU A 326 12.01 -0.47 -10.32
N ASN A 327 12.15 0.51 -9.43
CA ASN A 327 11.05 1.32 -8.92
C ASN A 327 9.87 0.50 -8.39
N THR A 328 10.19 -0.54 -7.61
CA THR A 328 9.20 -1.34 -6.88
C THR A 328 8.52 -0.46 -5.84
N GLN A 329 7.33 0.03 -6.16
CA GLN A 329 6.58 0.94 -5.28
C GLN A 329 5.30 0.33 -4.72
N SER A 330 4.96 -0.88 -5.10
CA SER A 330 3.87 -1.64 -4.50
C SER A 330 4.26 -3.09 -4.26
N LEU A 331 3.75 -3.65 -3.18
CA LEU A 331 4.11 -4.97 -2.68
C LEU A 331 2.92 -5.60 -1.95
N VAL A 332 2.60 -6.84 -2.27
CA VAL A 332 1.60 -7.63 -1.53
C VAL A 332 2.11 -9.04 -1.27
N ALA A 333 1.64 -9.65 -0.18
CA ALA A 333 1.91 -11.04 0.16
C ALA A 333 0.60 -11.83 0.14
N LEU A 334 0.48 -12.77 -0.79
CA LEU A 334 -0.72 -13.58 -0.96
C LEU A 334 -0.85 -14.64 0.14
N PRO A 335 -2.04 -15.23 0.34
CA PRO A 335 -2.28 -16.23 1.39
C PRO A 335 -1.40 -17.48 1.28
N ASP A 336 -0.98 -17.85 0.07
CA ASP A 336 -0.03 -18.96 -0.17
C ASP A 336 1.42 -18.58 0.14
N GLY A 337 1.68 -17.31 0.46
CA GLY A 337 2.99 -16.72 0.76
C GLY A 337 3.77 -16.30 -0.48
N THR A 338 3.16 -16.28 -1.66
CA THR A 338 3.70 -15.65 -2.87
C THR A 338 3.73 -14.14 -2.68
N ILE A 339 4.83 -13.51 -3.06
CA ILE A 339 5.01 -12.07 -3.01
C ILE A 339 4.89 -11.50 -4.42
N LEU A 340 4.04 -10.51 -4.59
CA LEU A 340 3.97 -9.72 -5.82
C LEU A 340 4.56 -8.33 -5.57
N ALA A 341 5.36 -7.87 -6.50
CA ALA A 341 6.00 -6.57 -6.47
C ALA A 341 5.84 -5.88 -7.83
N ALA A 342 5.43 -4.63 -7.86
CA ALA A 342 5.16 -3.93 -9.10
C ALA A 342 6.00 -2.67 -9.30
N SER A 343 6.40 -2.43 -10.55
CA SER A 343 7.14 -1.25 -10.98
C SER A 343 6.18 -0.09 -11.24
N ALA A 344 6.46 1.06 -10.61
CA ALA A 344 5.71 2.28 -10.86
C ALA A 344 6.10 3.01 -12.16
N THR A 345 7.12 2.55 -12.87
CA THR A 345 7.63 3.21 -14.08
C THR A 345 7.62 2.33 -15.32
N GLY A 346 7.51 1.02 -15.15
CA GLY A 346 7.51 0.01 -16.20
C GLY A 346 6.19 -0.73 -16.33
N THR A 347 6.25 -1.87 -17.02
CA THR A 347 5.13 -2.81 -17.17
C THR A 347 5.27 -4.05 -16.28
N ASP A 348 6.34 -4.11 -15.47
CA ASP A 348 6.75 -5.36 -14.85
C ASP A 348 6.13 -5.56 -13.46
N VAL A 349 5.68 -6.78 -13.25
CA VAL A 349 5.33 -7.35 -11.94
C VAL A 349 6.25 -8.52 -11.67
N GLN A 350 6.92 -8.49 -10.53
CA GLN A 350 7.78 -9.57 -10.07
C GLN A 350 6.99 -10.49 -9.14
N VAL A 351 7.17 -11.80 -9.32
CA VAL A 351 6.57 -12.86 -8.51
C VAL A 351 7.68 -13.63 -7.80
N ILE A 352 7.68 -13.59 -6.47
CA ILE A 352 8.65 -14.32 -5.65
C ILE A 352 7.88 -15.40 -4.87
N THR A 353 8.31 -16.63 -4.99
CA THR A 353 7.82 -17.78 -4.20
C THR A 353 8.96 -18.22 -3.27
N PRO A 354 9.00 -17.71 -2.00
CA PRO A 354 10.08 -17.94 -1.06
C PRO A 354 10.02 -19.30 -0.38
#